data_68fe779e65cef4701799789bbf5a415c
#
_entry.id   68fe779e65cef4701799789bbf5a415c
#
_cell.length_a   1.000
_cell.length_b   1.000
_cell.length_c   1.000
_cell.angle_alpha   90.00
_cell.angle_beta   90.00
_cell.angle_gamma   90.00
#
_symmetry.space_group_name_H-M   'P 1'
#
loop_
_entity.id
_entity.type
_entity.pdbx_description
1 polymer ?
#
loop_
_entity_poly.entity_id
_entity_poly.type
_entity_poly.pdbx_seq_one_letter_code
_entity_poly.pdbx_strand_id
1 'polypeptide(L)' 'MMYQVNYMKPKKKGYAKHTASFLKIEDAVFWEEHVKKNLKAVDTTITVY' A
#
# COMPACT_ATOMS: atom_id res chain seq x y z
N MET A 1 10.65 14.47 -3.46
CA MET A 1 9.66 13.88 -2.55
C MET A 1 9.25 12.51 -3.02
N MET A 2 9.18 11.57 -2.10
CA MET A 2 8.73 10.23 -2.42
C MET A 2 7.51 9.88 -1.57
N TYR A 3 6.65 9.07 -2.14
CA TYR A 3 5.43 8.60 -1.46
C TYR A 3 5.53 7.10 -1.30
N GLN A 4 5.42 6.64 -0.08
CA GLN A 4 5.52 5.22 0.23
C GLN A 4 4.17 4.72 0.72
N VAL A 5 3.65 3.70 0.04
CA VAL A 5 2.40 3.04 0.46
C VAL A 5 2.77 1.81 1.27
N ASN A 6 2.36 1.82 2.52
CA ASN A 6 2.57 0.68 3.43
C ASN A 6 1.24 -0.02 3.60
N TYR A 7 1.24 -1.33 3.44
CA TYR A 7 0.00 -2.09 3.59
C TYR A 7 0.30 -3.51 4.05
N MET A 8 -0.73 -4.16 4.60
CA MET A 8 -0.62 -5.55 5.01
C MET A 8 -1.54 -6.38 4.13
N LYS A 9 -0.97 -7.41 3.53
CA LYS A 9 -1.70 -8.31 2.64
C LYS A 9 -2.01 -9.61 3.39
N PRO A 10 -3.28 -10.08 3.35
CA PRO A 10 -3.62 -11.34 4.02
C PRO A 10 -2.95 -12.53 3.35
N LYS A 11 -2.54 -13.47 4.17
CA LYS A 11 -1.99 -14.73 3.71
C LYS A 11 -2.57 -15.86 4.57
N LYS A 12 -2.19 -17.11 4.31
CA LYS A 12 -2.78 -18.27 5.00
C LYS A 12 -2.73 -18.17 6.51
N LYS A 13 -1.63 -17.68 7.07
CA LYS A 13 -1.45 -17.58 8.52
C LYS A 13 -1.13 -16.14 8.91
N GLY A 14 -2.11 -15.26 8.82
CA GLY A 14 -1.93 -13.88 9.24
C GLY A 14 -1.70 -12.93 8.05
N TYR A 15 -0.80 -11.97 8.22
CA TYR A 15 -0.59 -10.90 7.25
C TYR A 15 0.88 -10.73 6.95
N ALA A 16 1.17 -10.32 5.71
CA ALA A 16 2.52 -9.97 5.30
C ALA A 16 2.57 -8.46 5.04
N LYS A 17 3.59 -7.79 5.57
CA LYS A 17 3.76 -6.36 5.37
C LYS A 17 4.46 -6.10 4.03
N HIS A 18 3.90 -5.19 3.26
CA HIS A 18 4.45 -4.80 1.96
C HIS A 18 4.57 -3.29 1.88
N THR A 19 5.48 -2.84 1.04
CA THR A 19 5.74 -1.43 0.83
C THR A 19 6.00 -1.17 -0.65
N ALA A 20 5.40 -0.11 -1.18
CA ALA A 20 5.63 0.32 -2.55
C ALA A 20 5.93 1.81 -2.56
N SER A 21 6.91 2.25 -3.34
CA SER A 21 7.32 3.64 -3.40
C SER A 21 6.98 4.26 -4.74
N PHE A 22 6.55 5.51 -4.73
CA PHE A 22 6.16 6.24 -5.92
C PHE A 22 6.70 7.66 -5.88
N LEU A 23 6.89 8.23 -7.06
CA LEU A 23 7.34 9.63 -7.18
C LEU A 23 6.18 10.61 -7.22
N LYS A 24 4.96 10.13 -7.49
CA LYS A 24 3.77 10.97 -7.60
C LYS A 24 2.70 10.51 -6.63
N ILE A 25 2.04 11.49 -6.00
CA ILE A 25 0.96 11.18 -5.06
C ILE A 25 -0.21 10.45 -5.74
N GLU A 26 -0.50 10.79 -6.99
CA GLU A 26 -1.59 10.15 -7.73
C GLU A 26 -1.36 8.65 -7.87
N ASP A 27 -0.11 8.27 -8.15
CA ASP A 27 0.25 6.86 -8.28
C ASP A 27 0.12 6.14 -6.95
N ALA A 28 0.53 6.79 -5.86
CA ALA A 28 0.42 6.21 -4.53
C ALA A 28 -1.04 5.99 -4.14
N VAL A 29 -1.89 6.98 -4.38
CA VAL A 29 -3.32 6.87 -4.09
C VAL A 29 -3.97 5.77 -4.92
N PHE A 30 -3.63 5.72 -6.21
CA PHE A 30 -4.13 4.67 -7.09
C PHE A 30 -3.74 3.28 -6.58
N TRP A 31 -2.50 3.13 -6.19
CA TRP A 31 -2.01 1.85 -5.68
C TRP A 31 -2.70 1.46 -4.37
N GLU A 32 -2.90 2.43 -3.48
CA GLU A 32 -3.59 2.18 -2.23
C GLU A 32 -4.99 1.62 -2.48
N GLU A 33 -5.75 2.23 -3.38
CA GLU A 33 -7.07 1.74 -3.74
C GLU A 33 -7.01 0.37 -4.39
N HIS A 34 -6.03 0.18 -5.27
CA HIS A 34 -5.84 -1.09 -5.97
C HIS A 34 -5.62 -2.25 -5.00
N VAL A 35 -4.73 -2.07 -4.02
CA VAL A 35 -4.43 -3.15 -3.07
C VAL A 35 -5.59 -3.41 -2.13
N LYS A 36 -6.37 -2.39 -1.79
CA LYS A 36 -7.57 -2.56 -0.97
C LYS A 36 -8.62 -3.39 -1.69
N LYS A 37 -8.84 -3.11 -2.97
CA LYS A 37 -9.87 -3.80 -3.77
C LYS A 37 -9.45 -5.19 -4.20
N ASN A 38 -8.24 -5.32 -4.72
CA ASN A 38 -7.82 -6.55 -5.40
C ASN A 38 -7.03 -7.48 -4.52
N LEU A 39 -6.27 -6.96 -3.56
CA LEU A 39 -5.44 -7.76 -2.67
C LEU A 39 -6.01 -7.83 -1.25
N LYS A 40 -7.12 -7.14 -1.00
CA LYS A 40 -7.77 -7.09 0.31
C LYS A 40 -6.82 -6.61 1.40
N ALA A 41 -5.96 -5.66 1.05
CA ALA A 41 -4.98 -5.12 1.98
C ALA A 41 -5.66 -4.38 3.13
N VAL A 42 -5.02 -4.44 4.30
CA VAL A 42 -5.50 -3.72 5.50
C VAL A 42 -4.38 -2.84 6.01
N ASP A 43 -4.72 -1.91 6.91
CA ASP A 43 -3.76 -0.97 7.53
C ASP A 43 -2.92 -0.23 6.48
N THR A 44 -3.59 0.25 5.43
CA THR A 44 -2.89 1.00 4.40
C THR A 44 -2.60 2.41 4.89
N THR A 45 -1.36 2.85 4.69
CA THR A 45 -0.93 4.21 5.03
C THR A 45 -0.02 4.74 3.93
N ILE A 46 0.00 6.06 3.77
CA ILE A 46 0.91 6.71 2.84
C ILE A 46 1.86 7.59 3.63
N THR A 47 3.14 7.34 3.49
CA THR A 47 4.19 8.12 4.14
C THR A 47 4.90 8.96 3.09
N VAL A 48 5.14 10.23 3.40
CA VAL A 48 5.83 11.16 2.49
C VAL A 48 7.22 11.43 3.04
N TYR A 49 8.23 11.32 2.19
CA TYR A 49 9.61 11.64 2.59
C TYR A 49 10.50 11.98 1.41
#